data_805409e560576ad12d1f57f204f3b81f
#
_entry.id   805409e560576ad12d1f57f204f3b81f
#
_cell.length_a   1.000
_cell.length_b   1.000
_cell.length_c   1.000
_cell.angle_alpha   90.00
_cell.angle_beta   90.00
_cell.angle_gamma   90.00
#
_symmetry.space_group_name_H-M   'P 1'
#
loop_
_entity.id
_entity.type
_entity.pdbx_description
1 polymer ?
#
loop_
_entity_poly.entity_id
_entity_poly.type
_entity_poly.pdbx_seq_one_letter_code
_entity_poly.pdbx_strand_id
1 'polypeptide(L)'
;MPKWLTGLKLAAYGGAYFFAAGAFMSYWPVWLRDRGVSDTEIGTLFMSRQIITVIATLSVGWIVHRLGGPRGVIVALGIGAIVMMVAYQFSYSFLAIFIVTMIWGFLWSPPMPLYDGVLVTETKKHGLDYARVRMWSSVAFIFGTFLAGIAVDRYGPPWVLYVGMASIVLLAPFALLLPATPPRAAATGHAPFRVSELLRQPPFVLFLLACGLCQASHSVLYSFGTLTWRGAGIDDITISALWAESVALEIVLMLFGGWLLARLGVCGLIALGLTAGLVRWTAMAFTTELWALVLLQALHSCTFAACHLGAMAFLQRALPTHGAAIGQSLYYALGTGATQAVVYQFSGILYSEYGQRAFLAMTVVSALGLCALLLLARTWNGGLLVGSSEAKGPSLRSG
;
A
#
# COMPACT_ATOMS: atom_id res chain seq x y z
N MET A 1 -23.82 -17.01 15.06
CA MET A 1 -22.55 -17.66 14.68
C MET A 1 -21.52 -17.44 15.78
N PRO A 2 -20.72 -18.45 16.20
CA PRO A 2 -19.70 -18.26 17.23
C PRO A 2 -18.68 -17.19 16.83
N LYS A 3 -18.23 -16.34 17.78
CA LYS A 3 -17.25 -15.25 17.53
C LYS A 3 -15.99 -15.73 16.80
N TRP A 4 -15.42 -16.87 17.27
CA TRP A 4 -14.19 -17.41 16.72
C TRP A 4 -14.33 -17.79 15.23
N LEU A 5 -15.50 -18.28 14.81
CA LEU A 5 -15.75 -18.66 13.41
C LEU A 5 -15.81 -17.44 12.50
N THR A 6 -16.39 -16.32 12.98
CA THR A 6 -16.35 -15.04 12.26
C THR A 6 -14.90 -14.55 12.12
N GLY A 7 -14.15 -14.57 13.22
CA GLY A 7 -12.73 -14.19 13.20
C GLY A 7 -11.90 -15.05 12.26
N LEU A 8 -12.12 -16.38 12.25
CA LEU A 8 -11.43 -17.28 11.34
C LEU A 8 -11.73 -17.00 9.86
N LYS A 9 -12.99 -16.75 9.50
CA LYS A 9 -13.39 -16.42 8.12
C LYS A 9 -12.75 -15.12 7.63
N LEU A 10 -12.71 -14.11 8.49
CA LEU A 10 -12.07 -12.84 8.18
C LEU A 10 -10.55 -13.01 8.04
N ALA A 11 -9.90 -13.69 8.97
CA ALA A 11 -8.47 -13.98 8.92
C ALA A 11 -8.07 -14.82 7.69
N ALA A 12 -8.90 -15.80 7.33
CA ALA A 12 -8.65 -16.67 6.18
C ALA A 12 -8.68 -15.89 4.85
N TYR A 13 -9.68 -15.00 4.64
CA TYR A 13 -9.71 -14.17 3.45
C TYR A 13 -8.53 -13.19 3.40
N GLY A 14 -8.31 -12.44 4.50
CA GLY A 14 -7.19 -11.50 4.58
C GLY A 14 -5.84 -12.21 4.42
N GLY A 15 -5.68 -13.37 5.03
CA GLY A 15 -4.50 -14.22 4.87
C GLY A 15 -4.28 -14.64 3.42
N ALA A 16 -5.29 -15.17 2.74
CA ALA A 16 -5.18 -15.58 1.34
C ALA A 16 -4.85 -14.42 0.40
N TYR A 17 -5.45 -13.24 0.61
CA TYR A 17 -5.15 -12.04 -0.17
C TYR A 17 -3.69 -11.61 0.01
N PHE A 18 -3.21 -11.53 1.25
CA PHE A 18 -1.85 -11.10 1.53
C PHE A 18 -0.79 -12.15 1.20
N PHE A 19 -1.15 -13.43 1.24
CA PHE A 19 -0.29 -14.51 0.73
C PHE A 19 0.00 -14.31 -0.77
N ALA A 20 -1.05 -14.06 -1.57
CA ALA A 20 -0.89 -13.74 -2.99
C ALA A 20 -0.10 -12.43 -3.20
N ALA A 21 -0.38 -11.40 -2.40
CA ALA A 21 0.34 -10.13 -2.46
C ALA A 21 1.85 -10.30 -2.18
N GLY A 22 2.22 -11.14 -1.20
CA GLY A 22 3.63 -11.44 -0.88
C GLY A 22 4.37 -12.10 -2.03
N ALA A 23 3.73 -13.09 -2.68
CA ALA A 23 4.31 -13.76 -3.84
C ALA A 23 4.53 -12.79 -5.00
N PHE A 24 3.53 -11.95 -5.33
CA PHE A 24 3.62 -11.00 -6.43
C PHE A 24 4.57 -9.84 -6.16
N MET A 25 4.46 -9.19 -5.01
CA MET A 25 5.23 -7.99 -4.72
C MET A 25 6.73 -8.25 -4.82
N SER A 26 7.20 -9.39 -4.29
CA SER A 26 8.62 -9.69 -4.20
C SER A 26 9.22 -10.17 -5.52
N TYR A 27 8.46 -10.93 -6.33
CA TYR A 27 9.02 -11.65 -7.49
C TYR A 27 8.37 -11.28 -8.83
N TRP A 28 7.34 -10.45 -8.86
CA TRP A 28 6.71 -10.02 -10.12
C TRP A 28 7.68 -9.38 -11.13
N PRO A 29 8.63 -8.52 -10.72
CA PRO A 29 9.65 -8.00 -11.63
C PRO A 29 10.54 -9.08 -12.25
N VAL A 30 10.79 -10.17 -11.52
CA VAL A 30 11.58 -11.32 -12.01
C VAL A 30 10.86 -12.02 -13.15
N TRP A 31 9.56 -12.24 -13.02
CA TRP A 31 8.74 -12.81 -14.08
C TRP A 31 8.65 -11.88 -15.30
N LEU A 32 8.49 -10.57 -15.09
CA LEU A 32 8.48 -9.59 -16.19
C LEU A 32 9.80 -9.62 -16.97
N ARG A 33 10.93 -9.66 -16.27
CA ARG A 33 12.25 -9.75 -16.88
C ARG A 33 12.42 -11.05 -17.69
N ASP A 34 11.96 -12.16 -17.18
CA ASP A 34 11.95 -13.47 -17.87
C ASP A 34 11.13 -13.44 -19.16
N ARG A 35 10.08 -12.65 -19.21
CA ARG A 35 9.26 -12.39 -20.42
C ARG A 35 9.88 -11.37 -21.38
N GLY A 36 11.09 -10.90 -21.12
CA GLY A 36 11.80 -9.96 -21.98
C GLY A 36 11.35 -8.50 -21.83
N VAL A 37 10.59 -8.17 -20.76
CA VAL A 37 10.17 -6.80 -20.49
C VAL A 37 11.39 -6.00 -20.00
N SER A 38 11.69 -4.88 -20.66
CA SER A 38 12.79 -3.98 -20.33
C SER A 38 12.55 -3.20 -19.03
N ASP A 39 13.61 -2.63 -18.46
CA ASP A 39 13.51 -1.87 -17.21
C ASP A 39 12.58 -0.65 -17.34
N THR A 40 12.65 0.06 -18.45
CA THR A 40 11.75 1.19 -18.72
C THR A 40 10.29 0.74 -18.83
N GLU A 41 10.04 -0.39 -19.49
CA GLU A 41 8.70 -0.98 -19.58
C GLU A 41 8.18 -1.47 -18.23
N ILE A 42 9.05 -2.05 -17.36
CA ILE A 42 8.68 -2.38 -15.97
C ILE A 42 8.22 -1.11 -15.23
N GLY A 43 8.98 -0.02 -15.31
CA GLY A 43 8.57 1.27 -14.74
C GLY A 43 7.21 1.74 -15.25
N THR A 44 6.98 1.65 -16.57
CA THR A 44 5.71 2.00 -17.22
C THR A 44 4.54 1.12 -16.74
N LEU A 45 4.76 -0.19 -16.58
CA LEU A 45 3.75 -1.11 -16.04
C LEU A 45 3.38 -0.76 -14.59
N PHE A 46 4.37 -0.50 -13.74
CA PHE A 46 4.14 -0.13 -12.34
C PHE A 46 3.43 1.23 -12.21
N MET A 47 3.86 2.24 -13.00
CA MET A 47 3.17 3.52 -13.09
C MET A 47 1.70 3.36 -13.49
N SER A 48 1.46 2.70 -14.61
CA SER A 48 0.11 2.55 -15.16
C SER A 48 -0.80 1.72 -14.26
N ARG A 49 -0.26 0.64 -13.68
CA ARG A 49 -0.96 -0.16 -12.65
C ARG A 49 -1.33 0.70 -11.43
N GLN A 50 -0.44 1.58 -10.98
CA GLN A 50 -0.73 2.46 -9.85
C GLN A 50 -1.86 3.44 -10.16
N ILE A 51 -1.90 4.00 -11.36
CA ILE A 51 -2.99 4.87 -11.83
C ILE A 51 -4.32 4.10 -11.85
N ILE A 52 -4.32 2.90 -12.43
CA ILE A 52 -5.52 2.04 -12.46
C ILE A 52 -5.97 1.66 -11.04
N THR A 53 -5.05 1.40 -10.12
CA THR A 53 -5.38 1.13 -8.71
C THR A 53 -6.14 2.29 -8.07
N VAL A 54 -5.70 3.54 -8.30
CA VAL A 54 -6.40 4.74 -7.81
C VAL A 54 -7.80 4.84 -8.41
N ILE A 55 -7.92 4.70 -9.74
CA ILE A 55 -9.21 4.78 -10.44
C ILE A 55 -10.17 3.69 -9.93
N ALA A 56 -9.71 2.44 -9.84
CA ALA A 56 -10.50 1.30 -9.39
C ALA A 56 -10.97 1.48 -7.94
N THR A 57 -10.09 1.93 -7.05
CA THR A 57 -10.42 2.16 -5.64
C THR A 57 -11.45 3.28 -5.47
N LEU A 58 -11.35 4.36 -6.24
CA LEU A 58 -12.33 5.44 -6.21
C LEU A 58 -13.69 5.02 -6.80
N SER A 59 -13.69 4.10 -7.76
CA SER A 59 -14.91 3.61 -8.43
C SER A 59 -15.66 2.57 -7.59
N VAL A 60 -15.03 1.92 -6.62
CA VAL A 60 -15.57 0.76 -5.91
C VAL A 60 -16.85 1.06 -5.13
N GLY A 61 -16.98 2.24 -4.56
CA GLY A 61 -18.20 2.64 -3.84
C GLY A 61 -19.45 2.61 -4.72
N TRP A 62 -19.33 3.08 -5.96
CA TRP A 62 -20.39 3.01 -6.95
C TRP A 62 -20.73 1.57 -7.36
N ILE A 63 -19.68 0.73 -7.56
CA ILE A 63 -19.85 -0.68 -7.91
C ILE A 63 -20.60 -1.43 -6.80
N VAL A 64 -20.21 -1.22 -5.54
CA VAL A 64 -20.86 -1.85 -4.37
C VAL A 64 -22.33 -1.47 -4.28
N HIS A 65 -22.66 -0.19 -4.53
CA HIS A 65 -24.05 0.27 -4.52
C HIS A 65 -24.91 -0.42 -5.60
N ARG A 66 -24.32 -0.65 -6.79
CA ARG A 66 -25.01 -1.32 -7.91
C ARG A 66 -25.18 -2.83 -7.70
N LEU A 67 -24.21 -3.51 -7.10
CA LEU A 67 -24.16 -4.97 -6.94
C LEU A 67 -24.68 -5.46 -5.57
N GLY A 68 -25.22 -4.58 -4.73
CA GLY A 68 -25.93 -4.97 -3.53
C GLY A 68 -25.08 -5.39 -2.32
N GLY A 69 -23.78 -5.11 -2.32
CA GLY A 69 -22.93 -5.32 -1.15
C GLY A 69 -21.48 -5.70 -1.44
N PRO A 70 -20.58 -5.52 -0.46
CA PRO A 70 -19.14 -5.69 -0.66
C PRO A 70 -18.74 -7.14 -0.98
N ARG A 71 -19.37 -8.14 -0.37
CA ARG A 71 -19.06 -9.56 -0.60
C ARG A 71 -19.24 -9.98 -2.06
N GLY A 72 -20.37 -9.62 -2.68
CA GLY A 72 -20.67 -9.95 -4.09
C GLY A 72 -19.63 -9.33 -5.03
N VAL A 73 -19.25 -8.08 -4.77
CA VAL A 73 -18.21 -7.37 -5.52
C VAL A 73 -16.85 -8.04 -5.37
N ILE A 74 -16.44 -8.38 -4.14
CA ILE A 74 -15.17 -9.08 -3.85
C ILE A 74 -15.09 -10.41 -4.62
N VAL A 75 -16.18 -11.20 -4.62
CA VAL A 75 -16.23 -12.48 -5.34
C VAL A 75 -16.13 -12.27 -6.84
N ALA A 76 -16.91 -11.35 -7.41
CA ALA A 76 -16.91 -11.09 -8.86
C ALA A 76 -15.55 -10.59 -9.35
N LEU A 77 -14.94 -9.64 -8.64
CA LEU A 77 -13.60 -9.11 -8.95
C LEU A 77 -12.52 -10.19 -8.79
N GLY A 78 -12.62 -11.05 -7.75
CA GLY A 78 -11.73 -12.18 -7.54
C GLY A 78 -11.76 -13.19 -8.68
N ILE A 79 -12.96 -13.55 -9.17
CA ILE A 79 -13.11 -14.44 -10.34
C ILE A 79 -12.46 -13.79 -11.59
N GLY A 80 -12.72 -12.50 -11.83
CA GLY A 80 -12.09 -11.78 -12.93
C GLY A 80 -10.56 -11.75 -12.82
N ALA A 81 -10.02 -11.59 -11.61
CA ALA A 81 -8.58 -11.63 -11.36
C ALA A 81 -7.97 -13.00 -11.69
N ILE A 82 -8.66 -14.13 -11.39
CA ILE A 82 -8.23 -15.48 -11.78
C ILE A 82 -8.14 -15.60 -13.31
N VAL A 83 -9.14 -15.09 -14.04
CA VAL A 83 -9.15 -15.12 -15.52
C VAL A 83 -7.94 -14.34 -16.06
N MET A 84 -7.63 -13.19 -15.49
CA MET A 84 -6.46 -12.39 -15.90
C MET A 84 -5.13 -13.08 -15.57
N MET A 85 -5.06 -13.83 -14.49
CA MET A 85 -3.87 -14.65 -14.20
C MET A 85 -3.63 -15.72 -15.29
N VAL A 86 -4.69 -16.37 -15.75
CA VAL A 86 -4.62 -17.30 -16.88
C VAL A 86 -4.18 -16.55 -18.16
N ALA A 87 -4.71 -15.35 -18.40
CA ALA A 87 -4.34 -14.55 -19.57
C ALA A 87 -2.85 -14.18 -19.60
N TYR A 88 -2.19 -13.97 -18.45
CA TYR A 88 -0.75 -13.75 -18.40
C TYR A 88 0.08 -14.92 -18.97
N GLN A 89 -0.38 -16.17 -18.87
CA GLN A 89 0.32 -17.31 -19.47
C GLN A 89 0.52 -17.16 -20.98
N PHE A 90 -0.44 -16.54 -21.64
CA PHE A 90 -0.48 -16.36 -23.09
C PHE A 90 0.05 -14.98 -23.52
N SER A 91 0.56 -14.17 -22.58
CA SER A 91 1.05 -12.82 -22.86
C SER A 91 2.56 -12.84 -23.08
N TYR A 92 2.98 -12.74 -24.34
CA TYR A 92 4.39 -12.80 -24.76
C TYR A 92 4.92 -11.47 -25.30
N SER A 93 4.07 -10.47 -25.52
CA SER A 93 4.47 -9.12 -25.93
C SER A 93 4.22 -8.12 -24.79
N PHE A 94 4.99 -7.04 -24.76
CA PHE A 94 4.77 -5.94 -23.82
C PHE A 94 3.32 -5.44 -23.85
N LEU A 95 2.76 -5.23 -25.04
CA LEU A 95 1.38 -4.74 -25.18
C LEU A 95 0.36 -5.70 -24.55
N ALA A 96 0.51 -7.02 -24.77
CA ALA A 96 -0.37 -8.02 -24.16
C ALA A 96 -0.25 -8.02 -22.62
N ILE A 97 0.98 -8.01 -22.08
CA ILE A 97 1.26 -7.91 -20.66
C ILE A 97 0.66 -6.61 -20.09
N PHE A 98 0.83 -5.50 -20.80
CA PHE A 98 0.29 -4.19 -20.39
C PHE A 98 -1.24 -4.21 -20.27
N ILE A 99 -1.94 -4.68 -21.31
CA ILE A 99 -3.41 -4.76 -21.30
C ILE A 99 -3.90 -5.64 -20.15
N VAL A 100 -3.32 -6.84 -20.00
CA VAL A 100 -3.68 -7.77 -18.93
C VAL A 100 -3.39 -7.13 -17.54
N THR A 101 -2.26 -6.41 -17.39
CA THR A 101 -1.91 -5.72 -16.15
C THR A 101 -2.92 -4.63 -15.80
N MET A 102 -3.42 -3.87 -16.79
CA MET A 102 -4.43 -2.83 -16.56
C MET A 102 -5.75 -3.44 -16.07
N ILE A 103 -6.22 -4.48 -16.76
CA ILE A 103 -7.46 -5.17 -16.38
C ILE A 103 -7.29 -5.85 -15.01
N TRP A 104 -6.19 -6.57 -14.80
CA TRP A 104 -5.89 -7.22 -13.52
C TRP A 104 -5.78 -6.21 -12.38
N GLY A 105 -5.10 -5.09 -12.58
CA GLY A 105 -4.98 -4.02 -11.58
C GLY A 105 -6.34 -3.44 -11.18
N PHE A 106 -7.25 -3.24 -12.14
CA PHE A 106 -8.63 -2.81 -11.86
C PHE A 106 -9.42 -3.84 -11.03
N LEU A 107 -9.23 -5.13 -11.29
CA LEU A 107 -9.94 -6.21 -10.61
C LEU A 107 -9.35 -6.53 -9.23
N TRP A 108 -8.02 -6.44 -9.09
CA TRP A 108 -7.30 -6.82 -7.88
C TRP A 108 -7.31 -5.76 -6.78
N SER A 109 -7.34 -4.47 -7.14
CA SER A 109 -7.14 -3.39 -6.15
C SER A 109 -8.34 -3.16 -5.21
N PRO A 110 -9.61 -3.15 -5.67
CA PRO A 110 -10.76 -2.83 -4.82
C PRO A 110 -11.12 -3.87 -3.74
N PRO A 111 -10.87 -5.19 -3.91
CA PRO A 111 -11.18 -6.18 -2.89
C PRO A 111 -10.57 -5.88 -1.52
N MET A 112 -9.37 -5.30 -1.47
CA MET A 112 -8.70 -5.01 -0.19
C MET A 112 -9.41 -3.95 0.65
N PRO A 113 -9.67 -2.73 0.18
CA PRO A 113 -10.41 -1.74 0.96
C PRO A 113 -11.85 -2.18 1.27
N LEU A 114 -12.48 -2.97 0.41
CA LEU A 114 -13.78 -3.56 0.71
C LEU A 114 -13.70 -4.55 1.87
N TYR A 115 -12.71 -5.43 1.85
CA TYR A 115 -12.46 -6.37 2.95
C TYR A 115 -12.14 -5.65 4.26
N ASP A 116 -11.31 -4.60 4.24
CA ASP A 116 -11.02 -3.82 5.44
C ASP A 116 -12.30 -3.19 6.03
N GLY A 117 -13.21 -2.72 5.20
CA GLY A 117 -14.52 -2.23 5.61
C GLY A 117 -15.38 -3.30 6.31
N VAL A 118 -15.40 -4.53 5.74
CA VAL A 118 -16.07 -5.69 6.34
C VAL A 118 -15.39 -6.08 7.65
N LEU A 119 -14.06 -6.14 7.68
CA LEU A 119 -13.26 -6.50 8.84
C LEU A 119 -13.55 -5.56 10.02
N VAL A 120 -13.48 -4.25 9.82
CA VAL A 120 -13.78 -3.24 10.86
C VAL A 120 -15.22 -3.39 11.37
N THR A 121 -16.17 -3.58 10.47
CA THR A 121 -17.59 -3.71 10.83
C THR A 121 -17.86 -4.96 11.66
N GLU A 122 -17.37 -6.11 11.19
CA GLU A 122 -17.66 -7.41 11.84
C GLU A 122 -16.85 -7.59 13.13
N THR A 123 -15.61 -7.08 13.21
CA THR A 123 -14.85 -7.12 14.47
C THR A 123 -15.52 -6.30 15.54
N LYS A 124 -16.01 -5.09 15.23
CA LYS A 124 -16.76 -4.26 16.16
C LYS A 124 -18.05 -4.94 16.61
N LYS A 125 -18.83 -5.48 15.66
CA LYS A 125 -20.13 -6.15 15.93
C LYS A 125 -19.99 -7.37 16.83
N HIS A 126 -18.93 -8.14 16.70
CA HIS A 126 -18.70 -9.37 17.46
C HIS A 126 -17.75 -9.24 18.66
N GLY A 127 -17.25 -8.02 18.94
CA GLY A 127 -16.29 -7.77 20.00
C GLY A 127 -14.97 -8.54 19.80
N LEU A 128 -14.51 -8.62 18.54
CA LEU A 128 -13.22 -9.22 18.17
C LEU A 128 -12.14 -8.14 18.15
N ASP A 129 -10.92 -8.53 18.46
CA ASP A 129 -9.75 -7.68 18.32
C ASP A 129 -9.35 -7.57 16.83
N TYR A 130 -9.51 -6.38 16.26
CA TYR A 130 -9.14 -6.10 14.88
C TYR A 130 -7.67 -6.42 14.60
N ALA A 131 -6.77 -6.02 15.48
CA ALA A 131 -5.32 -6.20 15.27
C ALA A 131 -4.95 -7.68 15.22
N ARG A 132 -5.53 -8.50 16.11
CA ARG A 132 -5.31 -9.95 16.11
C ARG A 132 -5.80 -10.64 14.84
N VAL A 133 -6.96 -10.24 14.30
CA VAL A 133 -7.46 -10.81 13.04
C VAL A 133 -6.59 -10.35 11.87
N ARG A 134 -6.22 -9.07 11.83
CA ARG A 134 -5.42 -8.46 10.76
C ARG A 134 -3.97 -8.97 10.72
N MET A 135 -3.39 -9.32 11.87
CA MET A 135 -2.03 -9.86 11.97
C MET A 135 -1.81 -11.09 11.10
N TRP A 136 -2.81 -11.98 10.97
CA TRP A 136 -2.71 -13.17 10.12
C TRP A 136 -2.45 -12.83 8.65
N SER A 137 -2.86 -11.66 8.19
CA SER A 137 -2.54 -11.18 6.84
C SER A 137 -1.03 -10.92 6.66
N SER A 138 -0.38 -10.32 7.65
CA SER A 138 1.08 -10.10 7.60
C SER A 138 1.87 -11.40 7.67
N VAL A 139 1.43 -12.33 8.51
CA VAL A 139 2.02 -13.67 8.59
C VAL A 139 1.88 -14.40 7.25
N ALA A 140 0.71 -14.35 6.63
CA ALA A 140 0.46 -14.98 5.34
C ALA A 140 1.27 -14.33 4.20
N PHE A 141 1.50 -13.02 4.23
CA PHE A 141 2.39 -12.32 3.29
C PHE A 141 3.80 -12.89 3.34
N ILE A 142 4.36 -13.09 4.54
CA ILE A 142 5.70 -13.69 4.74
C ILE A 142 5.73 -15.09 4.11
N PHE A 143 4.74 -15.94 4.39
CA PHE A 143 4.67 -17.28 3.80
C PHE A 143 4.54 -17.25 2.28
N GLY A 144 3.75 -16.33 1.72
CA GLY A 144 3.61 -16.14 0.28
C GLY A 144 4.93 -15.75 -0.40
N THR A 145 5.67 -14.85 0.22
CA THR A 145 7.00 -14.43 -0.25
C THR A 145 7.99 -15.60 -0.26
N PHE A 146 8.05 -16.39 0.84
CA PHE A 146 8.93 -17.56 0.90
C PHE A 146 8.54 -18.65 -0.10
N LEU A 147 7.22 -18.93 -0.26
CA LEU A 147 6.79 -19.94 -1.23
C LEU A 147 7.19 -19.52 -2.66
N ALA A 148 7.02 -18.25 -3.01
CA ALA A 148 7.45 -17.74 -4.31
C ALA A 148 8.96 -17.85 -4.49
N GLY A 149 9.76 -17.47 -3.48
CA GLY A 149 11.20 -17.59 -3.52
C GLY A 149 11.67 -19.03 -3.71
N ILE A 150 11.17 -19.98 -2.92
CA ILE A 150 11.49 -21.41 -3.06
C ILE A 150 11.08 -21.93 -4.45
N ALA A 151 9.93 -21.52 -4.96
CA ALA A 151 9.48 -21.94 -6.27
C ALA A 151 10.35 -21.39 -7.40
N VAL A 152 10.76 -20.12 -7.30
CA VAL A 152 11.66 -19.48 -8.28
C VAL A 152 13.07 -20.07 -8.20
N ASP A 153 13.59 -20.32 -7.01
CA ASP A 153 14.91 -20.93 -6.78
C ASP A 153 15.01 -22.32 -7.40
N ARG A 154 13.94 -23.16 -7.23
CA ARG A 154 13.96 -24.54 -7.70
C ARG A 154 13.54 -24.73 -9.15
N TYR A 155 12.62 -23.93 -9.63
CA TYR A 155 11.94 -24.17 -10.90
C TYR A 155 12.02 -22.98 -11.87
N GLY A 156 12.58 -21.87 -11.45
CA GLY A 156 12.80 -20.67 -12.26
C GLY A 156 11.65 -19.65 -12.25
N PRO A 157 11.85 -18.50 -12.91
CA PRO A 157 10.97 -17.34 -12.89
C PRO A 157 9.50 -17.60 -13.29
N PRO A 158 9.16 -18.51 -14.24
CA PRO A 158 7.76 -18.77 -14.58
C PRO A 158 6.88 -19.20 -13.41
N TRP A 159 7.49 -19.77 -12.34
CA TRP A 159 6.75 -20.25 -11.18
C TRP A 159 6.16 -19.11 -10.32
N VAL A 160 6.62 -17.88 -10.46
CA VAL A 160 5.97 -16.71 -9.85
C VAL A 160 4.48 -16.66 -10.24
N LEU A 161 4.20 -16.88 -11.53
CA LEU A 161 2.83 -16.86 -12.03
C LEU A 161 2.00 -18.04 -11.52
N TYR A 162 2.59 -19.25 -11.46
CA TYR A 162 1.88 -20.44 -10.94
C TYR A 162 1.55 -20.33 -9.46
N VAL A 163 2.49 -19.85 -8.63
CA VAL A 163 2.26 -19.58 -7.21
C VAL A 163 1.19 -18.51 -7.03
N GLY A 164 1.26 -17.44 -7.82
CA GLY A 164 0.25 -16.39 -7.83
C GLY A 164 -1.13 -16.90 -8.22
N MET A 165 -1.25 -17.69 -9.30
CA MET A 165 -2.50 -18.30 -9.73
C MET A 165 -3.12 -19.19 -8.63
N ALA A 166 -2.31 -20.09 -8.07
CA ALA A 166 -2.76 -20.96 -6.99
C ALA A 166 -3.28 -20.16 -5.78
N SER A 167 -2.58 -19.10 -5.43
CA SER A 167 -2.95 -18.21 -4.32
C SER A 167 -4.28 -17.49 -4.55
N ILE A 168 -4.52 -16.99 -5.76
CA ILE A 168 -5.76 -16.28 -6.10
C ILE A 168 -6.93 -17.27 -6.26
N VAL A 169 -6.70 -18.48 -6.76
CA VAL A 169 -7.72 -19.54 -6.79
C VAL A 169 -8.15 -19.89 -5.36
N LEU A 170 -7.20 -19.99 -4.42
CA LEU A 170 -7.51 -20.23 -3.01
C LEU A 170 -8.25 -19.05 -2.35
N LEU A 171 -8.14 -17.84 -2.87
CA LEU A 171 -8.86 -16.67 -2.36
C LEU A 171 -10.38 -16.75 -2.59
N ALA A 172 -10.81 -17.34 -3.71
CA ALA A 172 -12.22 -17.39 -4.12
C ALA A 172 -13.15 -18.07 -3.09
N PRO A 173 -12.86 -19.28 -2.55
CA PRO A 173 -13.70 -19.88 -1.52
C PRO A 173 -13.74 -19.07 -0.23
N PHE A 174 -12.65 -18.43 0.18
CA PHE A 174 -12.65 -17.56 1.36
C PHE A 174 -13.46 -16.29 1.16
N ALA A 175 -13.51 -15.75 -0.06
CA ALA A 175 -14.38 -14.62 -0.40
C ALA A 175 -15.88 -15.00 -0.23
N LEU A 176 -16.27 -16.22 -0.61
CA LEU A 176 -17.62 -16.75 -0.43
C LEU A 176 -17.99 -16.93 1.06
N LEU A 177 -17.00 -17.16 1.92
CA LEU A 177 -17.20 -17.33 3.36
C LEU A 177 -17.33 -16.00 4.13
N LEU A 178 -17.00 -14.86 3.51
CA LEU A 178 -17.12 -13.55 4.15
C LEU A 178 -18.57 -13.29 4.57
N PRO A 179 -18.80 -12.63 5.72
CA PRO A 179 -20.13 -12.21 6.12
C PRO A 179 -20.80 -11.31 5.06
N ALA A 180 -22.10 -11.52 4.83
CA ALA A 180 -22.89 -10.63 3.99
C ALA A 180 -23.17 -9.34 4.80
N THR A 181 -22.38 -8.31 4.56
CA THR A 181 -22.54 -7.01 5.19
C THR A 181 -23.34 -6.11 4.23
N PRO A 182 -24.43 -5.49 4.67
CA PRO A 182 -25.15 -4.56 3.82
C PRO A 182 -24.25 -3.36 3.44
N PRO A 183 -24.50 -2.73 2.28
CA PRO A 183 -23.79 -1.50 1.93
C PRO A 183 -23.94 -0.49 3.07
N ARG A 184 -22.85 0.11 3.48
CA ARG A 184 -22.89 1.17 4.51
C ARG A 184 -23.69 2.32 3.92
N ALA A 185 -24.83 2.65 4.54
CA ALA A 185 -25.60 3.84 4.16
C ALA A 185 -24.67 5.04 4.17
N ALA A 186 -24.70 5.86 3.12
CA ALA A 186 -24.01 7.13 3.12
C ALA A 186 -24.44 7.89 4.39
N ALA A 187 -23.51 8.42 5.15
CA ALA A 187 -23.80 9.16 6.35
C ALA A 187 -24.70 10.37 5.97
N THR A 188 -25.99 10.22 6.20
CA THR A 188 -26.96 11.26 5.94
C THR A 188 -26.91 12.23 7.12
N GLY A 189 -26.68 13.51 6.85
CA GLY A 189 -26.88 14.55 7.85
C GLY A 189 -25.77 15.59 8.03
N HIS A 190 -24.61 15.44 7.40
CA HIS A 190 -23.59 16.48 7.41
C HIS A 190 -23.46 17.11 6.02
N ALA A 191 -23.29 18.43 5.97
CA ALA A 191 -22.97 19.13 4.72
C ALA A 191 -21.77 18.44 4.03
N PRO A 192 -21.81 18.23 2.70
CA PRO A 192 -20.73 17.53 2.01
C PRO A 192 -19.42 18.31 2.19
N PHE A 193 -18.43 17.63 2.77
CA PHE A 193 -17.09 18.18 2.95
C PHE A 193 -16.44 18.39 1.57
N ARG A 194 -16.08 19.63 1.25
CA ARG A 194 -15.57 19.95 -0.09
C ARG A 194 -14.09 19.62 -0.22
N VAL A 195 -13.74 18.72 -1.13
CA VAL A 195 -12.34 18.38 -1.48
C VAL A 195 -11.50 19.65 -1.78
N SER A 196 -12.09 20.63 -2.47
CA SER A 196 -11.43 21.87 -2.79
C SER A 196 -11.03 22.72 -1.57
N GLU A 197 -11.75 22.60 -0.46
CA GLU A 197 -11.44 23.30 0.78
C GLU A 197 -10.15 22.76 1.42
N LEU A 198 -9.96 21.41 1.37
CA LEU A 198 -8.73 20.79 1.84
C LEU A 198 -7.53 21.10 0.94
N LEU A 199 -7.70 20.98 -0.36
CA LEU A 199 -6.62 21.23 -1.31
C LEU A 199 -6.17 22.71 -1.37
N ARG A 200 -6.99 23.63 -0.84
CA ARG A 200 -6.60 25.04 -0.63
C ARG A 200 -5.83 25.27 0.66
N GLN A 201 -5.74 24.31 1.55
CA GLN A 201 -4.98 24.42 2.80
C GLN A 201 -3.50 24.03 2.55
N PRO A 202 -2.55 24.97 2.62
CA PRO A 202 -1.14 24.66 2.38
C PRO A 202 -0.62 23.53 3.28
N PRO A 203 -0.96 23.45 4.60
CA PRO A 203 -0.51 22.32 5.41
C PRO A 203 -0.99 20.96 4.92
N PHE A 204 -2.22 20.88 4.36
CA PHE A 204 -2.72 19.61 3.82
C PHE A 204 -1.98 19.18 2.56
N VAL A 205 -1.69 20.11 1.66
CA VAL A 205 -0.89 19.83 0.44
C VAL A 205 0.54 19.43 0.80
N LEU A 206 1.18 20.13 1.74
CA LEU A 206 2.52 19.80 2.22
C LEU A 206 2.56 18.43 2.91
N PHE A 207 1.52 18.07 3.65
CA PHE A 207 1.34 16.72 4.22
C PHE A 207 1.25 15.66 3.12
N LEU A 208 0.42 15.88 2.09
CA LEU A 208 0.30 14.95 0.95
C LEU A 208 1.65 14.76 0.25
N LEU A 209 2.39 15.84 0.04
CA LEU A 209 3.72 15.78 -0.58
C LEU A 209 4.74 15.08 0.31
N ALA A 210 4.85 15.42 1.59
CA ALA A 210 5.82 14.81 2.50
C ALA A 210 5.62 13.31 2.64
N CYS A 211 4.39 12.88 2.93
CA CYS A 211 4.07 11.46 3.08
C CYS A 211 4.07 10.72 1.73
N GLY A 212 3.60 11.38 0.66
CA GLY A 212 3.58 10.80 -0.68
C GLY A 212 4.99 10.54 -1.20
N LEU A 213 5.91 11.50 -1.05
CA LEU A 213 7.31 11.33 -1.44
C LEU A 213 8.02 10.29 -0.58
N CYS A 214 7.72 10.20 0.72
CA CYS A 214 8.23 9.14 1.58
C CYS A 214 7.84 7.75 1.06
N GLN A 215 6.56 7.54 0.73
CA GLN A 215 6.08 6.29 0.17
C GLN A 215 6.62 6.03 -1.24
N ALA A 216 6.65 7.05 -2.10
CA ALA A 216 7.16 6.95 -3.47
C ALA A 216 8.66 6.64 -3.53
N SER A 217 9.43 6.99 -2.49
CA SER A 217 10.86 6.64 -2.41
C SER A 217 11.15 5.14 -2.40
N HIS A 218 10.13 4.28 -2.20
CA HIS A 218 10.25 2.83 -2.30
C HIS A 218 10.17 2.30 -3.75
N SER A 219 9.92 3.15 -4.74
CA SER A 219 9.60 2.69 -6.10
C SER A 219 10.73 1.88 -6.75
N VAL A 220 11.99 2.27 -6.63
CA VAL A 220 13.13 1.47 -7.14
C VAL A 220 13.23 0.13 -6.42
N LEU A 221 13.01 0.10 -5.10
CA LEU A 221 13.03 -1.15 -4.35
C LEU A 221 11.94 -2.13 -4.81
N TYR A 222 10.69 -1.65 -4.94
CA TYR A 222 9.57 -2.50 -5.33
C TYR A 222 9.64 -2.99 -6.78
N SER A 223 10.24 -2.20 -7.67
CA SER A 223 10.40 -2.57 -9.07
C SER A 223 11.67 -3.38 -9.36
N PHE A 224 12.76 -3.10 -8.65
CA PHE A 224 14.09 -3.60 -9.02
C PHE A 224 14.90 -4.20 -7.87
N GLY A 225 14.44 -4.15 -6.62
CA GLY A 225 15.19 -4.64 -5.47
C GLY A 225 15.57 -6.12 -5.62
N THR A 226 14.60 -7.00 -5.88
CA THR A 226 14.82 -8.42 -6.10
C THR A 226 15.72 -8.68 -7.32
N LEU A 227 15.56 -7.92 -8.41
CA LEU A 227 16.42 -8.05 -9.60
C LEU A 227 17.85 -7.63 -9.30
N THR A 228 18.05 -6.57 -8.52
CA THR A 228 19.37 -6.10 -8.08
C THR A 228 20.08 -7.16 -7.23
N TRP A 229 19.38 -7.73 -6.25
CA TRP A 229 19.96 -8.71 -5.34
C TRP A 229 20.27 -10.05 -6.02
N ARG A 230 19.38 -10.51 -6.92
CA ARG A 230 19.66 -11.68 -7.79
C ARG A 230 20.87 -11.42 -8.69
N GLY A 231 20.98 -10.24 -9.28
CA GLY A 231 22.13 -9.82 -10.09
C GLY A 231 23.45 -9.79 -9.31
N ALA A 232 23.41 -9.58 -8.00
CA ALA A 232 24.53 -9.67 -7.08
C ALA A 232 24.83 -11.10 -6.59
N GLY A 233 24.07 -12.12 -7.05
CA GLY A 233 24.29 -13.52 -6.69
C GLY A 233 23.62 -13.96 -5.39
N ILE A 234 22.71 -13.16 -4.83
CA ILE A 234 21.94 -13.56 -3.63
C ILE A 234 20.83 -14.52 -4.07
N ASP A 235 20.70 -15.66 -3.40
CA ASP A 235 19.69 -16.68 -3.69
C ASP A 235 18.28 -16.21 -3.33
N ASP A 236 17.26 -16.81 -3.96
CA ASP A 236 15.88 -16.38 -3.84
C ASP A 236 15.29 -16.63 -2.43
N ILE A 237 15.81 -17.60 -1.69
CA ILE A 237 15.38 -17.87 -0.30
C ILE A 237 15.87 -16.74 0.62
N THR A 238 17.13 -16.34 0.48
CA THR A 238 17.70 -15.19 1.21
C THR A 238 17.01 -13.89 0.85
N ILE A 239 16.67 -13.67 -0.43
CA ILE A 239 15.87 -12.52 -0.88
C ILE A 239 14.49 -12.53 -0.22
N SER A 240 13.85 -13.69 -0.12
CA SER A 240 12.57 -13.84 0.59
C SER A 240 12.68 -13.48 2.06
N ALA A 241 13.80 -13.87 2.71
CA ALA A 241 14.05 -13.51 4.10
C ALA A 241 14.21 -11.99 4.29
N LEU A 242 14.89 -11.29 3.38
CA LEU A 242 15.01 -9.82 3.40
C LEU A 242 13.64 -9.11 3.26
N TRP A 243 12.76 -9.61 2.40
CA TRP A 243 11.39 -9.09 2.30
C TRP A 243 10.55 -9.40 3.54
N ALA A 244 10.65 -10.62 4.07
CA ALA A 244 9.94 -11.05 5.26
C ALA A 244 10.37 -10.26 6.51
N GLU A 245 11.67 -10.01 6.66
CA GLU A 245 12.24 -9.18 7.73
C GLU A 245 11.62 -7.79 7.76
N SER A 246 11.52 -7.12 6.60
CA SER A 246 10.90 -5.80 6.48
C SER A 246 9.51 -5.77 7.09
N VAL A 247 8.66 -6.75 6.73
CA VAL A 247 7.28 -6.86 7.21
C VAL A 247 7.23 -7.24 8.70
N ALA A 248 8.12 -8.12 9.17
CA ALA A 248 8.20 -8.49 10.58
C ALA A 248 8.54 -7.27 11.45
N LEU A 249 9.49 -6.45 11.02
CA LEU A 249 9.89 -5.24 11.75
C LEU A 249 8.86 -4.10 11.66
N GLU A 250 8.05 -4.04 10.59
CA GLU A 250 6.87 -3.18 10.56
C GLU A 250 5.88 -3.53 11.67
N ILE A 251 5.61 -4.84 11.87
CA ILE A 251 4.73 -5.30 12.94
C ILE A 251 5.28 -4.88 14.30
N VAL A 252 6.58 -5.08 14.52
CA VAL A 252 7.24 -4.66 15.77
C VAL A 252 7.10 -3.16 15.99
N LEU A 253 7.39 -2.33 14.97
CA LEU A 253 7.25 -0.88 15.10
C LEU A 253 5.80 -0.47 15.41
N MET A 254 4.81 -1.10 14.76
CA MET A 254 3.39 -0.81 15.00
C MET A 254 2.94 -1.16 16.43
N LEU A 255 3.51 -2.21 17.06
CA LEU A 255 3.25 -2.53 18.46
C LEU A 255 3.66 -1.39 19.41
N PHE A 256 4.73 -0.67 19.08
CA PHE A 256 5.20 0.50 19.82
C PHE A 256 4.65 1.83 19.29
N GLY A 257 3.74 1.79 18.31
CA GLY A 257 3.27 2.97 17.58
C GLY A 257 2.69 4.07 18.46
N GLY A 258 1.90 3.72 19.48
CA GLY A 258 1.36 4.70 20.42
C GLY A 258 2.44 5.39 21.25
N TRP A 259 3.44 4.66 21.72
CA TRP A 259 4.57 5.20 22.45
C TRP A 259 5.43 6.11 21.54
N LEU A 260 5.71 5.68 20.32
CA LEU A 260 6.45 6.47 19.34
C LEU A 260 5.72 7.78 19.00
N LEU A 261 4.41 7.71 18.78
CA LEU A 261 3.59 8.90 18.50
C LEU A 261 3.58 9.87 19.69
N ALA A 262 3.53 9.37 20.92
CA ALA A 262 3.60 10.20 22.12
C ALA A 262 4.96 10.91 22.29
N ARG A 263 6.05 10.26 21.88
CA ARG A 263 7.42 10.80 22.00
C ARG A 263 7.82 11.72 20.87
N LEU A 264 7.54 11.34 19.62
CA LEU A 264 8.02 12.02 18.43
C LEU A 264 6.99 13.01 17.85
N GLY A 265 5.71 12.80 18.18
CA GLY A 265 4.61 13.53 17.55
C GLY A 265 4.43 13.18 16.07
N VAL A 266 3.49 13.86 15.43
CA VAL A 266 3.11 13.59 14.03
C VAL A 266 4.26 13.87 13.07
N CYS A 267 4.80 15.09 13.11
CA CYS A 267 5.90 15.50 12.22
C CYS A 267 7.18 14.71 12.49
N GLY A 268 7.46 14.34 13.76
CA GLY A 268 8.62 13.54 14.12
C GLY A 268 8.58 12.12 13.57
N LEU A 269 7.41 11.47 13.51
CA LEU A 269 7.26 10.16 12.87
C LEU A 269 7.49 10.21 11.36
N ILE A 270 6.97 11.24 10.69
CA ILE A 270 7.19 11.42 9.25
C ILE A 270 8.67 11.75 8.99
N ALA A 271 9.30 12.58 9.85
CA ALA A 271 10.73 12.90 9.78
C ALA A 271 11.59 11.63 9.93
N LEU A 272 11.26 10.77 10.90
CA LEU A 272 11.95 9.48 11.08
C LEU A 272 11.93 8.66 9.79
N GLY A 273 10.77 8.55 9.12
CA GLY A 273 10.65 7.85 7.84
C GLY A 273 11.53 8.46 6.74
N LEU A 274 11.47 9.77 6.57
CA LEU A 274 12.22 10.47 5.53
C LEU A 274 13.73 10.47 5.77
N THR A 275 14.18 10.67 7.00
CA THR A 275 15.62 10.60 7.36
C THR A 275 16.17 9.20 7.26
N ALA A 276 15.42 8.18 7.69
CA ALA A 276 15.77 6.78 7.45
C ALA A 276 15.88 6.49 5.95
N GLY A 277 15.00 7.09 5.11
CA GLY A 277 15.06 7.00 3.67
C GLY A 277 16.36 7.58 3.09
N LEU A 278 16.83 8.72 3.57
CA LEU A 278 18.12 9.30 3.13
C LEU A 278 19.27 8.31 3.33
N VAL A 279 19.35 7.69 4.50
CA VAL A 279 20.40 6.71 4.83
C VAL A 279 20.23 5.45 4.00
N ARG A 280 19.03 4.89 3.98
CA ARG A 280 18.70 3.61 3.35
C ARG A 280 18.98 3.61 1.86
N TRP A 281 18.43 4.57 1.13
CA TRP A 281 18.56 4.61 -0.32
C TRP A 281 19.97 4.98 -0.78
N THR A 282 20.66 5.87 -0.04
CA THR A 282 22.06 6.15 -0.32
C THR A 282 22.92 4.90 -0.14
N ALA A 283 22.78 4.17 0.95
CA ALA A 283 23.55 2.96 1.17
C ALA A 283 23.20 1.87 0.16
N MET A 284 21.91 1.65 -0.15
CA MET A 284 21.49 0.68 -1.17
C MET A 284 22.02 0.97 -2.57
N ALA A 285 22.38 2.21 -2.88
CA ALA A 285 22.98 2.55 -4.16
C ALA A 285 24.41 2.03 -4.33
N PHE A 286 25.10 1.67 -3.23
CA PHE A 286 26.52 1.34 -3.23
C PHE A 286 26.85 -0.03 -2.65
N THR A 287 25.90 -0.74 -2.03
CA THR A 287 26.19 -2.05 -1.43
C THR A 287 25.09 -3.07 -1.72
N THR A 288 25.51 -4.31 -1.93
CA THR A 288 24.68 -5.52 -1.97
C THR A 288 25.18 -6.56 -0.97
N GLU A 289 26.06 -6.16 -0.05
CA GLU A 289 26.52 -7.01 1.03
C GLU A 289 25.34 -7.44 1.93
N LEU A 290 25.20 -8.73 2.18
CA LEU A 290 24.03 -9.29 2.87
C LEU A 290 23.83 -8.67 4.26
N TRP A 291 24.91 -8.51 5.06
CA TRP A 291 24.81 -7.91 6.39
C TRP A 291 24.30 -6.46 6.34
N ALA A 292 24.71 -5.70 5.31
CA ALA A 292 24.23 -4.34 5.11
C ALA A 292 22.76 -4.32 4.67
N LEU A 293 22.37 -5.23 3.77
CA LEU A 293 20.98 -5.35 3.33
C LEU A 293 20.03 -5.69 4.48
N VAL A 294 20.42 -6.56 5.41
CA VAL A 294 19.66 -6.86 6.63
C VAL A 294 19.41 -5.58 7.43
N LEU A 295 20.43 -4.78 7.71
CA LEU A 295 20.28 -3.51 8.42
C LEU A 295 19.43 -2.50 7.66
N LEU A 296 19.60 -2.41 6.33
CA LEU A 296 18.86 -1.51 5.46
C LEU A 296 17.39 -1.95 5.30
N GLN A 297 17.10 -3.25 5.30
CA GLN A 297 15.75 -3.76 5.29
C GLN A 297 15.04 -3.53 6.64
N ALA A 298 15.76 -3.57 7.76
CA ALA A 298 15.22 -3.18 9.06
C ALA A 298 14.73 -1.72 9.08
N LEU A 299 15.41 -0.80 8.37
CA LEU A 299 14.96 0.59 8.22
C LEU A 299 13.65 0.74 7.44
N HIS A 300 13.16 -0.33 6.77
CA HIS A 300 11.86 -0.31 6.10
C HIS A 300 10.72 0.02 7.06
N SER A 301 10.77 -0.51 8.27
CA SER A 301 9.80 -0.19 9.32
C SER A 301 9.70 1.32 9.60
N CYS A 302 10.83 2.03 9.57
CA CYS A 302 10.84 3.48 9.70
C CYS A 302 10.31 4.19 8.45
N THR A 303 10.82 3.81 7.26
CA THR A 303 10.46 4.48 6.00
C THR A 303 9.00 4.24 5.61
N PHE A 304 8.42 3.10 5.95
CA PHE A 304 7.04 2.76 5.64
C PHE A 304 6.11 2.96 6.84
N ALA A 305 6.29 2.17 7.90
CA ALA A 305 5.31 2.10 9.00
C ALA A 305 5.28 3.35 9.88
N ALA A 306 6.44 3.95 10.22
CA ALA A 306 6.45 5.19 11.02
C ALA A 306 5.85 6.37 10.23
N CYS A 307 6.18 6.50 8.93
CA CYS A 307 5.58 7.53 8.08
C CYS A 307 4.06 7.34 7.98
N HIS A 308 3.58 6.11 7.78
CA HIS A 308 2.15 5.80 7.70
C HIS A 308 1.43 6.11 9.02
N LEU A 309 2.02 5.75 10.16
CA LEU A 309 1.48 6.08 11.49
C LEU A 309 1.38 7.59 11.68
N GLY A 310 2.42 8.34 11.30
CA GLY A 310 2.42 9.80 11.30
C GLY A 310 1.32 10.38 10.40
N ALA A 311 1.14 9.81 9.20
CA ALA A 311 0.10 10.23 8.27
C ALA A 311 -1.32 10.01 8.84
N MET A 312 -1.59 8.86 9.43
CA MET A 312 -2.89 8.59 10.05
C MET A 312 -3.14 9.51 11.26
N ALA A 313 -2.11 9.77 12.07
CA ALA A 313 -2.20 10.70 13.20
C ALA A 313 -2.42 12.15 12.74
N PHE A 314 -1.81 12.58 11.63
CA PHE A 314 -2.08 13.87 11.02
C PHE A 314 -3.55 14.01 10.63
N LEU A 315 -4.07 13.04 9.86
CA LEU A 315 -5.47 13.06 9.40
C LEU A 315 -6.47 13.12 10.56
N GLN A 316 -6.20 12.37 11.65
CA GLN A 316 -7.04 12.36 12.85
C GLN A 316 -7.03 13.71 13.59
N ARG A 317 -5.90 14.45 13.60
CA ARG A 317 -5.77 15.73 14.30
C ARG A 317 -6.19 16.92 13.43
N ALA A 318 -5.88 16.85 12.13
CA ALA A 318 -6.07 17.95 11.20
C ALA A 318 -7.47 18.05 10.62
N LEU A 319 -8.27 16.96 10.70
CA LEU A 319 -9.60 16.90 10.09
C LEU A 319 -10.68 16.56 11.12
N PRO A 320 -11.89 17.15 10.98
CA PRO A 320 -13.02 16.73 11.77
C PRO A 320 -13.45 15.30 11.39
N THR A 321 -14.16 14.60 12.27
CA THR A 321 -14.56 13.20 12.12
C THR A 321 -15.26 12.91 10.77
N HIS A 322 -16.11 13.82 10.30
CA HIS A 322 -16.82 13.69 9.02
C HIS A 322 -15.93 13.94 7.79
N GLY A 323 -14.78 14.63 7.94
CA GLY A 323 -13.79 14.87 6.89
C GLY A 323 -12.70 13.80 6.80
N ALA A 324 -12.53 12.97 7.83
CA ALA A 324 -11.43 12.02 7.94
C ALA A 324 -11.38 11.01 6.78
N ALA A 325 -12.54 10.49 6.35
CA ALA A 325 -12.62 9.54 5.23
C ALA A 325 -12.20 10.17 3.90
N ILE A 326 -12.59 11.41 3.64
CA ILE A 326 -12.21 12.16 2.44
C ILE A 326 -10.71 12.47 2.47
N GLY A 327 -10.19 12.92 3.61
CA GLY A 327 -8.76 13.17 3.79
C GLY A 327 -7.92 11.91 3.57
N GLN A 328 -8.36 10.77 4.08
CA GLN A 328 -7.70 9.48 3.87
C GLN A 328 -7.76 9.05 2.40
N SER A 329 -8.89 9.25 1.72
CA SER A 329 -8.99 8.96 0.28
C SER A 329 -8.05 9.84 -0.56
N LEU A 330 -7.93 11.13 -0.23
CA LEU A 330 -7.00 12.04 -0.89
C LEU A 330 -5.54 11.67 -0.61
N TYR A 331 -5.23 11.26 0.62
CA TYR A 331 -3.90 10.75 0.97
C TYR A 331 -3.53 9.53 0.12
N TYR A 332 -4.43 8.54 -0.01
CA TYR A 332 -4.15 7.37 -0.84
C TYR A 332 -4.14 7.67 -2.34
N ALA A 333 -5.02 8.54 -2.84
CA ALA A 333 -5.10 8.84 -4.26
C ALA A 333 -3.99 9.77 -4.73
N LEU A 334 -3.82 10.91 -4.07
CA LEU A 334 -2.89 11.97 -4.47
C LEU A 334 -1.55 11.85 -3.76
N GLY A 335 -1.57 11.67 -2.42
CA GLY A 335 -0.35 11.56 -1.63
C GLY A 335 0.48 10.35 -2.04
N THR A 336 -0.05 9.15 -1.90
CA THR A 336 0.71 7.94 -2.23
C THR A 336 0.52 7.52 -3.68
N GLY A 337 -0.70 7.49 -4.20
CA GLY A 337 -1.02 6.94 -5.52
C GLY A 337 -0.39 7.71 -6.67
N ALA A 338 -0.73 8.98 -6.83
CA ALA A 338 -0.23 9.79 -7.95
C ALA A 338 1.28 10.03 -7.85
N THR A 339 1.79 10.33 -6.64
CA THR A 339 3.22 10.57 -6.42
C THR A 339 4.04 9.32 -6.76
N GLN A 340 3.60 8.15 -6.30
CA GLN A 340 4.28 6.89 -6.56
C GLN A 340 4.21 6.49 -8.04
N ALA A 341 3.10 6.77 -8.73
CA ALA A 341 2.98 6.51 -10.17
C ALA A 341 4.07 7.27 -10.96
N VAL A 342 4.24 8.56 -10.66
CA VAL A 342 5.29 9.37 -11.31
C VAL A 342 6.68 8.80 -11.02
N VAL A 343 6.98 8.47 -9.76
CA VAL A 343 8.31 7.96 -9.38
C VAL A 343 8.57 6.56 -9.97
N TYR A 344 7.56 5.70 -10.15
CA TYR A 344 7.72 4.41 -10.85
C TYR A 344 8.20 4.59 -12.29
N GLN A 345 7.66 5.55 -13.04
CA GLN A 345 8.11 5.80 -14.42
C GLN A 345 9.58 6.20 -14.45
N PHE A 346 9.97 7.15 -13.59
CA PHE A 346 11.37 7.55 -13.49
C PHE A 346 12.28 6.44 -12.97
N SER A 347 11.79 5.56 -12.08
CA SER A 347 12.54 4.41 -11.57
C SER A 347 12.97 3.47 -12.69
N GLY A 348 12.07 3.19 -13.66
CA GLY A 348 12.39 2.35 -14.83
C GLY A 348 13.48 2.96 -15.70
N ILE A 349 13.35 4.26 -16.03
CA ILE A 349 14.33 5.00 -16.84
C ILE A 349 15.68 5.04 -16.14
N LEU A 350 15.71 5.42 -14.87
CA LEU A 350 16.95 5.55 -14.11
C LEU A 350 17.64 4.20 -13.85
N TYR A 351 16.86 3.14 -13.66
CA TYR A 351 17.44 1.82 -13.45
C TYR A 351 18.04 1.26 -14.75
N SER A 352 17.43 1.52 -15.91
CA SER A 352 18.00 1.12 -17.20
C SER A 352 19.33 1.79 -17.52
N GLU A 353 19.53 3.05 -17.08
CA GLU A 353 20.74 3.84 -17.32
C GLU A 353 21.84 3.60 -16.28
N TYR A 354 21.44 3.52 -14.99
CA TYR A 354 22.37 3.58 -13.86
C TYR A 354 22.35 2.31 -12.99
N GLY A 355 21.49 1.31 -13.31
CA GLY A 355 21.36 0.08 -12.53
C GLY A 355 21.05 0.37 -11.05
N GLN A 356 21.80 -0.27 -10.16
CA GLN A 356 21.65 -0.10 -8.70
C GLN A 356 21.76 1.36 -8.24
N ARG A 357 22.56 2.20 -8.92
CA ARG A 357 22.69 3.62 -8.55
C ARG A 357 21.40 4.42 -8.68
N ALA A 358 20.37 3.89 -9.35
CA ALA A 358 19.02 4.49 -9.37
C ALA A 358 18.43 4.70 -7.96
N PHE A 359 18.89 3.97 -6.93
CA PHE A 359 18.51 4.23 -5.54
C PHE A 359 18.91 5.63 -5.06
N LEU A 360 19.93 6.29 -5.64
CA LEU A 360 20.24 7.70 -5.30
C LEU A 360 19.10 8.66 -5.63
N ALA A 361 18.33 8.39 -6.67
CA ALA A 361 17.14 9.20 -6.96
C ALA A 361 16.10 9.08 -5.84
N MET A 362 16.00 7.92 -5.17
CA MET A 362 15.10 7.73 -4.03
C MET A 362 15.59 8.51 -2.80
N THR A 363 16.91 8.72 -2.67
CA THR A 363 17.47 9.65 -1.67
C THR A 363 17.00 11.08 -1.95
N VAL A 364 17.06 11.52 -3.22
CA VAL A 364 16.56 12.86 -3.61
C VAL A 364 15.06 12.99 -3.34
N VAL A 365 14.26 11.97 -3.68
CA VAL A 365 12.81 11.94 -3.39
C VAL A 365 12.56 12.08 -1.88
N SER A 366 13.33 11.37 -1.04
CA SER A 366 13.21 11.48 0.42
C SER A 366 13.63 12.86 0.93
N ALA A 367 14.68 13.49 0.35
CA ALA A 367 15.10 14.83 0.68
C ALA A 367 14.02 15.89 0.34
N LEU A 368 13.40 15.77 -0.83
CA LEU A 368 12.27 16.65 -1.22
C LEU A 368 11.08 16.47 -0.28
N GLY A 369 10.79 15.23 0.14
CA GLY A 369 9.79 14.93 1.16
C GLY A 369 10.11 15.61 2.50
N LEU A 370 11.38 15.59 2.91
CA LEU A 370 11.83 16.24 4.14
C LEU A 370 11.69 17.76 4.05
N CYS A 371 12.01 18.38 2.91
CA CYS A 371 11.75 19.79 2.67
C CYS A 371 10.26 20.13 2.80
N ALA A 372 9.37 19.34 2.20
CA ALA A 372 7.93 19.52 2.35
C ALA A 372 7.47 19.38 3.81
N LEU A 373 8.04 18.42 4.55
CA LEU A 373 7.76 18.25 5.98
C LEU A 373 8.23 19.43 6.84
N LEU A 374 9.40 19.99 6.56
CA LEU A 374 9.89 21.16 7.28
C LEU A 374 8.98 22.38 7.07
N LEU A 375 8.46 22.55 5.84
CA LEU A 375 7.45 23.60 5.56
C LEU A 375 6.13 23.28 6.26
N LEU A 376 5.69 22.02 6.29
CA LEU A 376 4.51 21.60 7.05
C LEU A 376 4.65 21.92 8.54
N ALA A 377 5.78 21.57 9.14
CA ALA A 377 6.03 21.83 10.56
C ALA A 377 6.04 23.33 10.91
N ARG A 378 6.34 24.21 9.95
CA ARG A 378 6.27 25.67 10.13
C ARG A 378 4.87 26.25 9.94
N THR A 379 4.01 25.58 9.16
CA THR A 379 2.70 26.11 8.75
C THR A 379 1.54 25.48 9.50
N TRP A 380 1.72 24.29 10.09
CA TRP A 380 0.69 23.59 10.83
C TRP A 380 0.91 23.70 12.35
N ASN A 381 -0.06 24.24 13.04
CA ASN A 381 -0.03 24.44 14.50
C ASN A 381 -0.48 23.20 15.33
N GLY A 382 -0.70 22.05 14.67
CA GLY A 382 -1.13 20.81 15.32
C GLY A 382 -2.65 20.65 15.49
N GLY A 383 -3.44 21.64 15.10
CA GLY A 383 -4.89 21.66 15.19
C GLY A 383 -5.64 21.38 13.88
N LEU A 384 -6.96 21.57 13.92
CA LEU A 384 -7.85 21.41 12.77
C LEU A 384 -7.54 22.42 11.66
N LEU A 385 -7.52 21.96 10.42
CA LEU A 385 -7.30 22.79 9.22
C LEU A 385 -8.56 23.45 8.70
N VAL A 386 -9.72 22.80 8.94
CA VAL A 386 -11.02 23.30 8.51
C VAL A 386 -11.95 23.29 9.71
N GLY A 387 -12.56 24.44 10.01
CA GLY A 387 -13.45 24.58 11.16
C GLY A 387 -14.73 23.72 11.00
N SER A 388 -15.23 23.18 12.10
CA SER A 388 -16.60 22.67 12.17
C SER A 388 -17.54 23.85 11.92
N SER A 389 -18.45 23.72 10.95
CA SER A 389 -19.49 24.72 10.67
C SER A 389 -20.50 24.90 11.84
N GLU A 390 -20.27 24.27 12.98
CA GLU A 390 -21.13 24.31 14.18
C GLU A 390 -20.85 25.51 15.12
N ALA A 391 -19.81 26.33 14.88
CA ALA A 391 -19.47 27.43 15.80
C ALA A 391 -20.15 28.76 15.53
N LYS A 392 -21.18 28.82 14.67
CA LYS A 392 -22.08 29.97 14.56
C LYS A 392 -23.49 29.59 14.98
N GLY A 393 -23.67 29.35 16.29
CA GLY A 393 -24.96 29.46 16.90
C GLY A 393 -25.54 30.88 16.69
N PRO A 394 -26.85 31.06 16.55
CA PRO A 394 -27.43 32.35 16.34
C PRO A 394 -27.09 33.24 17.54
N SER A 395 -26.44 34.38 17.27
CA SER A 395 -26.29 35.43 18.26
C SER A 395 -27.67 35.81 18.76
N LEU A 396 -28.01 35.46 20.02
CA LEU A 396 -29.13 36.04 20.72
C LEU A 396 -28.92 37.55 20.75
N ARG A 397 -29.57 38.27 19.84
CA ARG A 397 -29.81 39.69 19.99
C ARG A 397 -30.73 39.86 21.16
N SER A 398 -30.19 40.26 22.32
CA SER A 398 -30.98 40.87 23.39
C SER A 398 -31.48 42.18 22.87
N GLY A 399 -32.80 42.26 22.64
CA GLY A 399 -33.56 43.49 22.59
C GLY A 399 -33.98 43.90 23.97
#